data_66217af937a1fbe27ea980e4262be900
#
_entry.id   66217af937a1fbe27ea980e4262be900
#
_cell.length_a   1.000
_cell.length_b   1.000
_cell.length_c   1.000
_cell.angle_alpha   90.00
_cell.angle_beta   90.00
_cell.angle_gamma   90.00
#
_symmetry.space_group_name_H-M   'P 1'
#
loop_
_entity.id
_entity.type
_entity.pdbx_description
1 polymer ?
#
loop_
_entity_poly.entity_id
_entity_poly.type
_entity_poly.pdbx_seq_one_letter_code
_entity_poly.pdbx_strand_id
1 'polypeptide(L)'
;MKQIKVTMKQKGLEMDIDKQNFALALKTWRLRMGLTQAEVGNRWNCSRFTIMRAENAKNITWEMAYKLFARLSQELQNEERNNGEK
;
A
#
# COMPACT_ATOMS: atom_id res chain seq x y z
N MET A 1 13.25 13.93 -2.09
CA MET A 1 13.35 13.34 -2.14
C MET A 1 13.47 12.81 -2.32
N LYS A 2 13.69 12.77 -2.39
CA LYS A 2 13.85 12.06 -2.72
C LYS A 2 13.25 11.50 -3.04
N GLN A 3 12.97 11.46 -3.32
CA GLN A 3 12.53 10.92 -3.69
C GLN A 3 12.04 10.25 -4.13
N ILE A 4 11.76 10.32 -4.29
CA ILE A 4 11.51 9.43 -4.93
C ILE A 4 11.92 9.45 -6.04
N LYS A 5 12.52 9.51 -6.52
CA LYS A 5 12.85 9.56 -7.49
C LYS A 5 12.73 8.65 -8.30
N VAL A 6 12.40 8.55 -8.78
CA VAL A 6 12.21 7.62 -9.27
C VAL A 6 12.78 7.27 -10.21
N THR A 7 13.18 7.26 -10.34
CA THR A 7 13.72 7.05 -11.25
C THR A 7 13.38 6.04 -12.01
N MET A 8 12.91 5.94 -12.47
CA MET A 8 12.59 5.00 -12.96
C MET A 8 13.30 4.70 -13.93
N LYS A 9 13.98 4.72 -14.09
CA LYS A 9 14.62 4.42 -14.75
C LYS A 9 14.89 3.30 -15.12
N GLN A 10 14.92 3.00 -15.43
CA GLN A 10 14.99 2.11 -15.67
C GLN A 10 14.65 1.14 -15.78
N LYS A 11 14.71 0.77 -16.11
CA LYS A 11 14.32 -0.05 -16.13
C LYS A 11 13.48 -0.50 -15.66
N GLY A 12 13.02 -0.50 -15.65
CA GLY A 12 12.36 -0.74 -15.19
C GLY A 12 11.94 -0.68 -14.46
N LEU A 13 11.98 -0.41 -14.51
CA LEU A 13 11.62 -0.26 -13.71
C LEU A 13 11.72 -0.21 -12.72
N GLU A 14 12.38 0.30 -12.92
CA GLU A 14 12.64 0.34 -11.76
C GLU A 14 11.71 0.79 -10.92
N MET A 15 11.33 0.17 -10.08
CA MET A 15 10.28 0.59 -9.26
C MET A 15 10.82 1.19 -8.03
N ASP A 16 10.29 2.30 -7.67
CA ASP A 16 10.68 2.93 -6.44
C ASP A 16 9.98 2.38 -5.25
N ILE A 17 8.95 1.62 -5.44
CA ILE A 17 8.24 1.05 -4.33
C ILE A 17 9.02 -0.15 -3.80
N ASP A 18 9.21 -0.17 -2.49
CA ASP A 18 9.88 -1.25 -1.80
C ASP A 18 8.81 -2.11 -1.16
N LYS A 19 8.75 -3.37 -1.53
CA LYS A 19 7.69 -4.25 -1.03
C LYS A 19 7.69 -4.35 0.48
N GLN A 20 8.86 -4.36 1.10
CA GLN A 20 8.91 -4.47 2.56
C GLN A 20 8.46 -3.19 3.23
N ASN A 21 8.86 -2.06 2.71
CA ASN A 21 8.40 -0.79 3.28
C ASN A 21 6.90 -0.61 3.07
N PHE A 22 6.41 -1.02 1.90
CA PHE A 22 4.99 -0.97 1.67
C PHE A 22 4.25 -1.90 2.62
N ALA A 23 4.79 -3.10 2.83
CA ALA A 23 4.16 -4.07 3.74
C ALA A 23 3.99 -3.48 5.13
N LEU A 24 5.03 -2.81 5.61
CA LEU A 24 4.97 -2.20 6.93
C LEU A 24 3.96 -1.07 6.97
N ALA A 25 3.95 -0.24 5.93
CA ALA A 25 3.02 0.88 5.88
C ALA A 25 1.58 0.40 5.84
N LEU A 26 1.31 -0.65 5.07
CA LEU A 26 -0.03 -1.21 4.97
C LEU A 26 -0.48 -1.76 6.32
N LYS A 27 0.36 -2.54 6.96
CA LYS A 27 0.02 -3.14 8.22
C LYS A 27 -0.21 -2.06 9.28
N THR A 28 0.65 -1.06 9.32
CA THR A 28 0.54 0.01 10.28
C THR A 28 -0.76 0.77 10.10
N TRP A 29 -1.09 1.11 8.86
CA TRP A 29 -2.34 1.79 8.58
C TRP A 29 -3.54 0.95 8.99
N ARG A 30 -3.50 -0.34 8.63
CA ARG A 30 -4.62 -1.23 8.94
C ARG A 30 -4.87 -1.32 10.44
N LEU A 31 -3.79 -1.50 11.20
CA LEU A 31 -3.92 -1.62 12.64
C LEU A 31 -4.39 -0.31 13.27
N ARG A 32 -3.90 0.80 12.77
CA ARG A 32 -4.33 2.11 13.26
C ARG A 32 -5.81 2.33 13.02
N MET A 33 -6.30 1.83 11.89
CA MET A 33 -7.72 1.96 11.56
C MET A 33 -8.59 0.92 12.27
N GLY A 34 -7.96 -0.04 12.93
CA GLY A 34 -8.72 -1.08 13.63
C GLY A 34 -9.35 -2.10 12.70
N LEU A 35 -8.74 -2.33 11.55
CA LEU A 35 -9.33 -3.23 10.56
C LEU A 35 -8.61 -4.57 10.55
N THR A 36 -9.36 -5.63 10.25
CA THR A 36 -8.78 -6.93 10.00
C THR A 36 -8.31 -7.00 8.56
N GLN A 37 -7.50 -8.01 8.26
CA GLN A 37 -7.08 -8.24 6.88
C GLN A 37 -8.28 -8.50 5.98
N ALA A 38 -9.25 -9.23 6.48
CA ALA A 38 -10.46 -9.51 5.69
C ALA A 38 -11.25 -8.23 5.42
N GLU A 39 -11.30 -7.33 6.40
CA GLU A 39 -12.02 -6.08 6.21
C GLU A 39 -11.35 -5.19 5.18
N VAL A 40 -10.03 -5.16 5.18
CA VAL A 40 -9.32 -4.39 4.16
C VAL A 40 -9.55 -5.03 2.78
N GLY A 41 -9.53 -6.36 2.73
CA GLY A 41 -9.82 -7.04 1.48
C GLY A 41 -11.19 -6.66 0.93
N ASN A 42 -12.21 -6.67 1.78
CA ASN A 42 -13.54 -6.26 1.36
C ASN A 42 -13.57 -4.81 0.89
N ARG A 43 -12.90 -3.96 1.63
CA ARG A 43 -12.87 -2.54 1.32
C ARG A 43 -12.20 -2.26 -0.02
N TRP A 44 -11.17 -3.04 -0.34
CA TRP A 44 -10.39 -2.84 -1.56
C TRP A 44 -10.72 -3.86 -2.64
N ASN A 45 -11.74 -4.66 -2.41
CA ASN A 45 -12.24 -5.63 -3.38
C ASN A 45 -11.18 -6.66 -3.75
N CYS A 46 -10.57 -7.24 -2.74
CA CYS A 46 -9.63 -8.34 -2.94
C CYS A 46 -9.74 -9.28 -1.75
N SER A 47 -9.06 -10.41 -1.83
CA SER A 47 -9.16 -11.40 -0.78
C SER A 47 -8.25 -11.02 0.38
N ARG A 48 -8.58 -11.58 1.56
CA ARG A 48 -7.74 -11.35 2.72
C ARG A 48 -6.35 -11.93 2.50
N PHE A 49 -6.24 -12.98 1.68
CA PHE A 49 -4.94 -13.59 1.41
C PHE A 49 -4.05 -12.65 0.63
N THR A 50 -4.65 -11.85 -0.25
CA THR A 50 -3.88 -10.84 -0.97
C THR A 50 -3.32 -9.82 0.02
N ILE A 51 -4.13 -9.39 0.97
CA ILE A 51 -3.66 -8.45 1.99
C ILE A 51 -2.57 -9.08 2.84
N MET A 52 -2.76 -10.34 3.20
CA MET A 52 -1.79 -11.04 4.02
C MET A 52 -0.43 -11.12 3.31
N ARG A 53 -0.46 -11.49 2.02
CA ARG A 53 0.78 -11.57 1.26
C ARG A 53 1.46 -10.21 1.17
N ALA A 54 0.67 -9.18 0.96
CA ALA A 54 1.23 -7.83 0.86
C ALA A 54 1.89 -7.43 2.17
N GLU A 55 1.27 -7.74 3.29
CA GLU A 55 1.82 -7.39 4.60
C GLU A 55 3.04 -8.22 4.97
N ASN A 56 3.18 -9.39 4.36
CA ASN A 56 4.34 -10.23 4.60
C ASN A 56 5.42 -10.01 3.55
N ALA A 57 5.13 -9.25 2.52
CA ALA A 57 6.03 -9.00 1.40
C ALA A 57 6.46 -10.29 0.73
N LYS A 58 5.54 -11.25 0.64
CA LYS A 58 5.84 -12.56 0.07
C LYS A 58 4.77 -12.96 -0.92
N ASN A 59 5.20 -13.57 -2.00
CA ASN A 59 4.29 -14.14 -3.00
C ASN A 59 3.31 -13.12 -3.52
N ILE A 60 3.81 -11.92 -3.75
CA ILE A 60 2.99 -10.86 -4.29
C ILE A 60 3.73 -10.27 -5.48
N THR A 61 3.02 -10.13 -6.59
CA THR A 61 3.61 -9.57 -7.80
C THR A 61 3.74 -8.07 -7.65
N TRP A 62 4.62 -7.49 -8.46
CA TRP A 62 4.76 -6.04 -8.47
C TRP A 62 3.46 -5.36 -8.90
N GLU A 63 2.75 -5.99 -9.84
CA GLU A 63 1.49 -5.44 -10.31
C GLU A 63 0.49 -5.34 -9.16
N MET A 64 0.36 -6.41 -8.39
CA MET A 64 -0.56 -6.40 -7.26
C MET A 64 -0.10 -5.43 -6.18
N ALA A 65 1.21 -5.41 -5.92
CA ALA A 65 1.74 -4.48 -4.91
C ALA A 65 1.44 -3.05 -5.30
N TYR A 66 1.56 -2.73 -6.58
CA TYR A 66 1.25 -1.38 -7.05
C TYR A 66 -0.22 -1.04 -6.89
N LYS A 67 -1.09 -1.99 -7.19
CA LYS A 67 -2.52 -1.75 -7.02
C LYS A 67 -2.87 -1.44 -5.58
N LEU A 68 -2.30 -2.23 -4.67
CA LEU A 68 -2.58 -2.01 -3.25
C LEU A 68 -1.93 -0.74 -2.74
N PHE A 69 -0.76 -0.42 -3.27
CA PHE A 69 -0.09 0.82 -2.91
C PHE A 69 -0.94 2.02 -3.31
N ALA A 70 -1.54 1.96 -4.50
CA ALA A 70 -2.41 3.05 -4.95
C ALA A 70 -3.62 3.19 -4.04
N ARG A 71 -4.17 2.07 -3.59
CA ARG A 71 -5.30 2.12 -2.65
C ARG A 71 -4.89 2.73 -1.32
N LEU A 72 -3.74 2.31 -0.81
CA LEU A 72 -3.27 2.86 0.46
C LEU A 72 -3.00 4.35 0.34
N SER A 73 -2.39 4.76 -0.75
CA SER A 73 -2.14 6.19 -0.98
C SER A 73 -3.43 6.98 -0.98
N GLN A 74 -4.47 6.43 -1.59
CA GLN A 74 -5.77 7.08 -1.63
C GLN A 74 -6.34 7.23 -0.23
N GLU A 75 -6.22 6.17 0.58
CA GLU A 75 -6.73 6.22 1.95
C GLU A 75 -6.01 7.28 2.77
N LEU A 76 -4.70 7.35 2.61
CA LEU A 76 -3.92 8.33 3.36
C LEU A 76 -4.23 9.76 2.92
N GLN A 77 -4.45 9.96 1.63
CA GLN A 77 -4.83 11.27 1.13
C GLN A 77 -6.18 11.70 1.68
N ASN A 78 -7.10 10.76 1.76
CA ASN A 78 -8.42 11.06 2.30
C ASN A 78 -8.33 11.43 3.77
N GLU A 79 -7.47 10.77 4.53
CA GLU A 79 -7.28 11.10 5.93
C GLU A 79 -6.75 12.51 6.08
N GLU A 80 -5.75 12.86 5.28
CA GLU A 80 -5.17 14.19 5.33
C GLU A 80 -6.20 15.25 5.01
N ARG A 81 -7.00 15.00 3.99
CA ARG A 81 -8.01 15.96 3.58
C ARG A 81 -9.02 16.18 4.70
N ASN A 82 -9.47 15.08 5.30
CA ASN A 82 -10.45 15.19 6.38
C ASN A 82 -9.89 15.96 7.55
N ASN A 83 -8.64 15.68 7.90
CA ASN A 83 -8.01 16.39 9.00
C ASN A 83 -7.82 17.86 8.68
N GLY A 84 -7.47 18.15 7.46
CA GLY A 84 -7.23 19.53 7.06
C GLY A 84 -8.48 20.37 7.06
N GLU A 85 -9.63 19.73 6.93
CA GLU A 85 -10.88 20.46 6.87
C GLU A 85 -11.42 20.80 8.24
N LYS A 86 -10.79 20.31 9.25
CA LYS A 86 -11.20 20.68 10.58
C LYS A 86 -10.65 22.01 10.98
#